data_7c401edb93db7ba925e0346b545f8efa
#
_entry.id   7c401edb93db7ba925e0346b545f8efa
#
_cell.length_a   1.000
_cell.length_b   1.000
_cell.length_c   1.000
_cell.angle_alpha   90.00
_cell.angle_beta   90.00
_cell.angle_gamma   90.00
#
_symmetry.space_group_name_H-M   'P 1'
#
loop_
_entity.id
_entity.type
_entity.pdbx_description
1 polymer ?
#
loop_
_entity_poly.entity_id
_entity_poly.type
_entity_poly.pdbx_seq_one_letter_code
_entity_poly.pdbx_strand_id
1 'polypeptide(L)'
;LTKTKAKATKARRVEAADERPPAPWGNAPLAELVILAGIVSLAIGVIGGHPTAIGAGVALAGLGGLEVAIREHFAGYRSHTTLLAGSAFVLTTGLVLYAAGQILAVALAVGAVAFAATFYLARRAFQRASGGLSYRIGGLR
;
A
#
# COMPACT_ATOMS: atom_id res chain seq x y z
N LEU A 1 -10.44 39.02 5.14
CA LEU A 1 -10.75 37.98 6.16
C LEU A 1 -10.93 36.58 5.54
N THR A 2 -11.59 36.47 4.41
CA THR A 2 -11.81 35.16 3.73
C THR A 2 -10.54 34.57 3.11
N LYS A 3 -9.68 35.36 2.49
CA LYS A 3 -8.41 34.88 1.89
C LYS A 3 -7.40 34.40 2.95
N THR A 4 -7.36 35.08 4.11
CA THR A 4 -6.45 34.72 5.21
C THR A 4 -6.88 33.41 5.89
N LYS A 5 -8.20 33.22 6.11
CA LYS A 5 -8.74 31.94 6.63
C LYS A 5 -8.49 30.77 5.66
N ALA A 6 -8.72 30.98 4.36
CA ALA A 6 -8.45 29.95 3.35
C ALA A 6 -6.98 29.56 3.28
N LYS A 7 -6.06 30.53 3.40
CA LYS A 7 -4.61 30.29 3.42
C LYS A 7 -4.17 29.54 4.68
N ALA A 8 -4.71 29.90 5.85
CA ALA A 8 -4.44 29.22 7.11
C ALA A 8 -4.99 27.78 7.11
N THR A 9 -6.18 27.55 6.57
CA THR A 9 -6.76 26.20 6.44
C THR A 9 -5.95 25.34 5.46
N LYS A 10 -5.47 25.93 4.36
CA LYS A 10 -4.60 25.23 3.40
C LYS A 10 -3.24 24.87 4.01
N ALA A 11 -2.62 25.79 4.77
CA ALA A 11 -1.36 25.57 5.48
C ALA A 11 -1.49 24.44 6.51
N ARG A 12 -2.54 24.48 7.35
CA ARG A 12 -2.82 23.44 8.34
C ARG A 12 -3.09 22.06 7.71
N ARG A 13 -3.73 22.04 6.53
CA ARG A 13 -3.96 20.80 5.77
C ARG A 13 -2.67 20.22 5.20
N VAL A 14 -1.74 21.09 4.77
CA VAL A 14 -0.41 20.70 4.27
C VAL A 14 0.46 20.18 5.42
N GLU A 15 0.43 20.82 6.60
CA GLU A 15 1.14 20.34 7.79
C GLU A 15 0.61 18.97 8.26
N ALA A 16 -0.72 18.81 8.36
CA ALA A 16 -1.33 17.51 8.73
C ALA A 16 -1.01 16.39 7.73
N ALA A 17 -0.85 16.71 6.44
CA ALA A 17 -0.47 15.74 5.42
C ALA A 17 1.05 15.47 5.39
N ASP A 18 1.86 16.26 6.10
CA ASP A 18 3.32 16.06 6.24
C ASP A 18 3.67 15.10 7.38
N GLU A 19 2.75 14.86 8.30
CA GLU A 19 2.93 13.88 9.37
C GLU A 19 2.53 12.49 8.90
N ARG A 20 3.37 11.51 9.25
CA ARG A 20 3.04 10.09 9.00
C ARG A 20 1.73 9.77 9.73
N PRO A 21 0.74 9.19 9.05
CA PRO A 21 -0.54 8.91 9.68
C PRO A 21 -0.37 7.92 10.83
N PRO A 22 -1.04 8.15 11.98
CA PRO A 22 -0.96 7.27 13.12
C PRO A 22 -1.53 5.88 12.78
N ALA A 23 -0.96 4.86 13.39
CA ALA A 23 -1.49 3.50 13.26
C ALA A 23 -2.81 3.36 14.03
N PRO A 24 -3.75 2.49 13.57
CA PRO A 24 -5.01 2.24 14.26
C PRO A 24 -4.84 1.72 15.69
N TRP A 25 -3.71 1.09 15.97
CA TRP A 25 -3.35 0.53 17.28
C TRP A 25 -2.46 1.47 18.14
N GLY A 26 -2.32 2.74 17.76
CA GLY A 26 -1.57 3.74 18.52
C GLY A 26 -0.07 3.77 18.19
N ASN A 27 0.77 4.04 19.20
CA ASN A 27 2.21 4.27 19.01
C ASN A 27 3.05 2.98 18.95
N ALA A 28 2.46 1.79 19.10
CA ALA A 28 3.19 0.54 19.01
C ALA A 28 3.60 0.28 17.55
N PRO A 29 4.86 -0.08 17.25
CA PRO A 29 5.33 -0.33 15.88
C PRO A 29 4.96 -1.75 15.40
N LEU A 30 3.66 -2.09 15.48
CA LEU A 30 3.22 -3.46 15.17
C LEU A 30 3.43 -3.85 13.71
N ALA A 31 3.17 -2.94 12.77
CA ALA A 31 3.39 -3.21 11.35
C ALA A 31 4.87 -3.46 11.05
N GLU A 32 5.73 -2.66 11.64
CA GLU A 32 7.19 -2.79 11.51
C GLU A 32 7.70 -4.10 12.12
N LEU A 33 7.16 -4.51 13.28
CA LEU A 33 7.48 -5.79 13.91
C LEU A 33 6.99 -6.98 13.08
N VAL A 34 5.80 -6.91 12.50
CA VAL A 34 5.26 -7.95 11.61
C VAL A 34 6.10 -8.06 10.34
N ILE A 35 6.51 -6.95 9.75
CA ILE A 35 7.41 -6.93 8.58
C ILE A 35 8.75 -7.56 8.95
N LEU A 36 9.34 -7.18 10.09
CA LEU A 36 10.61 -7.74 10.56
C LEU A 36 10.51 -9.25 10.80
N ALA A 37 9.47 -9.70 11.49
CA ALA A 37 9.21 -11.12 11.70
C ALA A 37 9.05 -11.88 10.37
N GLY A 38 8.38 -11.26 9.40
CA GLY A 38 8.25 -11.79 8.04
C GLY A 38 9.60 -11.93 7.33
N ILE A 39 10.45 -10.93 7.40
CA ILE A 39 11.79 -10.96 6.80
C ILE A 39 12.66 -12.04 7.47
N VAL A 40 12.64 -12.15 8.79
CA VAL A 40 13.37 -13.19 9.54
C VAL A 40 12.87 -14.59 9.16
N SER A 41 11.55 -14.79 9.11
CA SER A 41 10.95 -16.05 8.71
C SER A 41 11.33 -16.43 7.27
N LEU A 42 11.33 -15.46 6.37
CA LEU A 42 11.75 -15.64 4.97
C LEU A 42 13.23 -16.07 4.89
N ALA A 43 14.11 -15.40 5.63
CA ALA A 43 15.53 -15.73 5.68
C ALA A 43 15.76 -17.16 6.21
N ILE A 44 15.12 -17.53 7.31
CA ILE A 44 15.16 -18.88 7.87
C ILE A 44 14.65 -19.91 6.85
N GLY A 45 13.55 -19.60 6.19
CA GLY A 45 12.94 -20.48 5.18
C GLY A 45 13.82 -20.72 3.98
N VAL A 46 14.46 -19.65 3.44
CA VAL A 46 15.35 -19.75 2.30
C VAL A 46 16.66 -20.49 2.65
N ILE A 47 17.29 -20.13 3.77
CA ILE A 47 18.56 -20.73 4.19
C ILE A 47 18.36 -22.19 4.61
N GLY A 48 17.26 -22.49 5.32
CA GLY A 48 16.98 -23.84 5.84
C GLY A 48 16.19 -24.74 4.88
N GLY A 49 15.76 -24.22 3.73
CA GLY A 49 14.94 -24.97 2.77
C GLY A 49 13.53 -25.28 3.28
N HIS A 50 12.94 -24.43 4.13
CA HIS A 50 11.63 -24.64 4.75
C HIS A 50 10.50 -23.89 4.02
N PRO A 51 9.71 -24.54 3.14
CA PRO A 51 8.66 -23.86 2.35
C PRO A 51 7.60 -23.15 3.20
N THR A 52 7.25 -23.71 4.34
CA THR A 52 6.27 -23.12 5.28
C THR A 52 6.78 -21.81 5.88
N ALA A 53 8.06 -21.73 6.23
CA ALA A 53 8.68 -20.51 6.73
C ALA A 53 8.81 -19.44 5.64
N ILE A 54 9.06 -19.85 4.38
CA ILE A 54 9.03 -18.94 3.21
C ILE A 54 7.62 -18.37 3.04
N GLY A 55 6.60 -19.22 3.02
CA GLY A 55 5.20 -18.81 2.88
C GLY A 55 4.75 -17.87 4.00
N ALA A 56 5.07 -18.20 5.25
CA ALA A 56 4.78 -17.35 6.41
C ALA A 56 5.50 -16.00 6.32
N GLY A 57 6.77 -16.01 5.91
CA GLY A 57 7.58 -14.80 5.75
C GLY A 57 7.01 -13.86 4.68
N VAL A 58 6.63 -14.39 3.53
CA VAL A 58 5.99 -13.62 2.45
C VAL A 58 4.64 -13.04 2.91
N ALA A 59 3.82 -13.85 3.59
CA ALA A 59 2.52 -13.41 4.10
C ALA A 59 2.66 -12.28 5.13
N LEU A 60 3.50 -12.45 6.14
CA LEU A 60 3.70 -11.46 7.20
C LEU A 60 4.30 -10.16 6.66
N ALA A 61 5.41 -10.25 5.91
CA ALA A 61 6.04 -9.06 5.34
C ALA A 61 5.13 -8.36 4.33
N GLY A 62 4.42 -9.13 3.50
CA GLY A 62 3.49 -8.62 2.49
C GLY A 62 2.29 -7.91 3.12
N LEU A 63 1.63 -8.51 4.10
CA LEU A 63 0.48 -7.92 4.79
C LEU A 63 0.88 -6.70 5.62
N GLY A 64 2.00 -6.76 6.34
CA GLY A 64 2.52 -5.62 7.09
C GLY A 64 2.91 -4.45 6.17
N GLY A 65 3.60 -4.73 5.06
CA GLY A 65 3.95 -3.73 4.07
C GLY A 65 2.75 -3.12 3.36
N LEU A 66 1.75 -3.94 3.04
CA LEU A 66 0.51 -3.49 2.41
C LEU A 66 -0.31 -2.61 3.36
N GLU A 67 -0.39 -2.95 4.66
CA GLU A 67 -1.04 -2.11 5.67
C GLU A 67 -0.43 -0.71 5.70
N VAL A 68 0.91 -0.63 5.82
CA VAL A 68 1.62 0.66 5.82
C VAL A 68 1.36 1.43 4.53
N ALA A 69 1.44 0.76 3.38
CA ALA A 69 1.22 1.38 2.09
C ALA A 69 -0.20 1.93 1.92
N ILE A 70 -1.22 1.20 2.37
CA ILE A 70 -2.62 1.65 2.34
C ILE A 70 -2.78 2.88 3.23
N ARG A 71 -2.30 2.80 4.47
CA ARG A 71 -2.41 3.88 5.46
C ARG A 71 -1.77 5.16 4.97
N GLU A 72 -0.52 5.10 4.51
CA GLU A 72 0.21 6.26 4.00
C GLU A 72 -0.39 6.82 2.71
N HIS A 73 -0.87 5.95 1.83
CA HIS A 73 -1.45 6.35 0.55
C HIS A 73 -2.75 7.14 0.73
N PHE A 74 -3.68 6.60 1.51
CA PHE A 74 -4.99 7.23 1.72
C PHE A 74 -4.94 8.44 2.65
N ALA A 75 -3.89 8.58 3.47
CA ALA A 75 -3.61 9.79 4.21
C ALA A 75 -2.96 10.90 3.36
N GLY A 76 -2.56 10.60 2.12
CA GLY A 76 -1.87 11.55 1.24
C GLY A 76 -0.41 11.81 1.62
N TYR A 77 0.16 10.95 2.50
CA TYR A 77 1.54 11.08 2.97
C TYR A 77 2.55 10.62 1.92
N ARG A 78 2.37 9.40 1.39
CA ARG A 78 3.16 8.83 0.29
C ARG A 78 2.27 8.18 -0.76
N SER A 79 2.66 8.31 -2.03
CA SER A 79 1.96 7.64 -3.12
C SER A 79 2.47 6.20 -3.29
N HIS A 80 1.61 5.24 -3.00
CA HIS A 80 1.86 3.81 -3.24
C HIS A 80 0.97 3.24 -4.35
N THR A 81 0.60 4.08 -5.31
CA THR A 81 -0.35 3.75 -6.39
C THR A 81 0.05 2.47 -7.13
N THR A 82 1.31 2.36 -7.55
CA THR A 82 1.80 1.19 -8.30
C THR A 82 1.84 -0.07 -7.43
N LEU A 83 2.21 0.06 -6.16
CA LEU A 83 2.23 -1.08 -5.23
C LEU A 83 0.82 -1.60 -4.98
N LEU A 84 -0.15 -0.72 -4.74
CA LEU A 84 -1.55 -1.11 -4.56
C LEU A 84 -2.15 -1.76 -5.81
N ALA A 85 -1.86 -1.18 -6.98
CA ALA A 85 -2.30 -1.73 -8.26
C ALA A 85 -1.64 -3.09 -8.55
N GLY A 86 -0.34 -3.23 -8.28
CA GLY A 86 0.39 -4.49 -8.42
C GLY A 86 -0.14 -5.58 -7.49
N SER A 87 -0.46 -5.23 -6.25
CA SER A 87 -1.10 -6.16 -5.30
C SER A 87 -2.47 -6.62 -5.80
N ALA A 88 -3.28 -5.72 -6.31
CA ALA A 88 -4.57 -6.05 -6.90
C ALA A 88 -4.42 -6.97 -8.13
N PHE A 89 -3.43 -6.71 -8.98
CA PHE A 89 -3.11 -7.59 -10.12
C PHE A 89 -2.79 -9.01 -9.67
N VAL A 90 -1.85 -9.17 -8.74
CA VAL A 90 -1.41 -10.49 -8.26
C VAL A 90 -2.54 -11.25 -7.58
N LEU A 91 -3.28 -10.60 -6.68
CA LEU A 91 -4.40 -11.21 -5.96
C LEU A 91 -5.51 -11.64 -6.91
N THR A 92 -5.89 -10.78 -7.86
CA THR A 92 -6.95 -11.08 -8.83
C THR A 92 -6.52 -12.18 -9.79
N THR A 93 -5.29 -12.12 -10.31
CA THR A 93 -4.76 -13.17 -11.19
C THR A 93 -4.72 -14.52 -10.46
N GLY A 94 -4.24 -14.55 -9.23
CA GLY A 94 -4.19 -15.75 -8.41
C GLY A 94 -5.58 -16.31 -8.12
N LEU A 95 -6.53 -15.46 -7.76
CA LEU A 95 -7.91 -15.86 -7.49
C LEU A 95 -8.58 -16.45 -8.73
N VAL A 96 -8.45 -15.81 -9.89
CA VAL A 96 -9.04 -16.27 -11.15
C VAL A 96 -8.40 -17.58 -11.60
N LEU A 97 -7.08 -17.70 -11.47
CA LEU A 97 -6.36 -18.89 -11.89
C LEU A 97 -6.68 -20.11 -11.01
N TYR A 98 -6.63 -19.95 -9.68
CA TYR A 98 -6.73 -21.08 -8.75
C TYR A 98 -8.15 -21.34 -8.26
N ALA A 99 -8.92 -20.29 -7.92
CA ALA A 99 -10.26 -20.46 -7.37
C ALA A 99 -11.33 -20.61 -8.45
N ALA A 100 -11.20 -19.91 -9.58
CA ALA A 100 -12.13 -20.03 -10.71
C ALA A 100 -11.69 -21.03 -11.78
N GLY A 101 -10.49 -21.64 -11.64
CA GLY A 101 -9.98 -22.68 -12.53
C GLY A 101 -9.78 -22.21 -13.98
N GLN A 102 -9.52 -20.93 -14.20
CA GLN A 102 -9.37 -20.36 -15.54
C GLN A 102 -7.96 -20.55 -16.09
N ILE A 103 -7.83 -20.47 -17.41
CA ILE A 103 -6.53 -20.50 -18.08
C ILE A 103 -5.73 -19.24 -17.76
N LEU A 104 -4.40 -19.35 -17.76
CA LEU A 104 -3.47 -18.27 -17.42
C LEU A 104 -3.74 -16.98 -18.21
N ALA A 105 -4.02 -17.08 -19.51
CA ALA A 105 -4.30 -15.90 -20.34
C ALA A 105 -5.51 -15.10 -19.85
N VAL A 106 -6.59 -15.77 -19.45
CA VAL A 106 -7.80 -15.13 -18.89
C VAL A 106 -7.48 -14.52 -17.53
N ALA A 107 -6.75 -15.25 -16.67
CA ALA A 107 -6.36 -14.75 -15.35
C ALA A 107 -5.50 -13.49 -15.45
N LEU A 108 -4.53 -13.46 -16.36
CA LEU A 108 -3.68 -12.28 -16.61
C LEU A 108 -4.49 -11.11 -17.17
N ALA A 109 -5.43 -11.36 -18.10
CA ALA A 109 -6.27 -10.30 -18.66
C ALA A 109 -7.16 -9.66 -17.59
N VAL A 110 -7.81 -10.47 -16.74
CA VAL A 110 -8.62 -9.97 -15.62
C VAL A 110 -7.76 -9.24 -14.59
N GLY A 111 -6.57 -9.77 -14.28
CA GLY A 111 -5.60 -9.10 -13.42
C GLY A 111 -5.16 -7.73 -13.98
N ALA A 112 -4.92 -7.64 -15.28
CA ALA A 112 -4.55 -6.37 -15.93
C ALA A 112 -5.68 -5.32 -15.82
N VAL A 113 -6.93 -5.72 -15.96
CA VAL A 113 -8.08 -4.84 -15.72
C VAL A 113 -8.13 -4.38 -14.27
N ALA A 114 -7.93 -5.31 -13.32
CA ALA A 114 -7.87 -4.97 -11.90
C ALA A 114 -6.71 -4.00 -11.58
N PHE A 115 -5.55 -4.20 -12.18
CA PHE A 115 -4.42 -3.27 -12.08
C PHE A 115 -4.80 -1.86 -12.55
N ALA A 116 -5.34 -1.75 -13.78
CA ALA A 116 -5.68 -0.46 -14.37
C ALA A 116 -6.75 0.28 -13.54
N ALA A 117 -7.79 -0.43 -13.11
CA ALA A 117 -8.85 0.13 -12.27
C ALA A 117 -8.29 0.60 -10.92
N THR A 118 -7.51 -0.24 -10.23
CA THR A 118 -6.91 0.09 -8.94
C THR A 118 -5.90 1.23 -9.07
N PHE A 119 -5.09 1.23 -10.10
CA PHE A 119 -4.14 2.31 -10.38
C PHE A 119 -4.84 3.66 -10.54
N TYR A 120 -5.91 3.69 -11.35
CA TYR A 120 -6.69 4.91 -11.57
C TYR A 120 -7.36 5.40 -10.28
N LEU A 121 -8.02 4.50 -9.55
CA LEU A 121 -8.72 4.83 -8.31
C LEU A 121 -7.76 5.26 -7.20
N ALA A 122 -6.66 4.53 -7.00
CA ALA A 122 -5.65 4.85 -6.00
C ALA A 122 -4.98 6.19 -6.30
N ARG A 123 -4.58 6.43 -7.56
CA ARG A 123 -4.04 7.72 -7.97
C ARG A 123 -5.00 8.87 -7.67
N ARG A 124 -6.27 8.70 -7.98
CA ARG A 124 -7.31 9.71 -7.74
C ARG A 124 -7.55 9.94 -6.24
N ALA A 125 -7.55 8.86 -5.44
CA ALA A 125 -7.66 8.94 -3.99
C ALA A 125 -6.48 9.70 -3.38
N PHE A 126 -5.25 9.39 -3.80
CA PHE A 126 -4.05 10.09 -3.36
C PHE A 126 -4.07 11.58 -3.72
N GLN A 127 -4.45 11.93 -4.94
CA GLN A 127 -4.57 13.33 -5.38
C GLN A 127 -5.55 14.12 -4.52
N ARG A 128 -6.68 13.50 -4.15
CA ARG A 128 -7.68 14.13 -3.26
C ARG A 128 -7.13 14.31 -1.84
N ALA A 129 -6.45 13.30 -1.31
CA ALA A 129 -5.89 13.31 0.04
C ALA A 129 -4.69 14.27 0.17
N SER A 130 -3.85 14.35 -0.85
CA SER A 130 -2.65 15.21 -0.89
C SER A 130 -2.92 16.68 -1.28
N GLY A 131 -4.19 17.04 -1.52
CA GLY A 131 -4.55 18.42 -1.89
C GLY A 131 -4.27 18.78 -3.35
N GLY A 132 -4.30 17.79 -4.26
CA GLY A 132 -4.14 17.95 -5.71
C GLY A 132 -2.76 17.61 -6.26
N LEU A 133 -1.83 17.14 -5.42
CA LEU A 133 -0.54 16.65 -5.89
C LEU A 133 -0.70 15.28 -6.55
N SER A 134 -0.11 15.10 -7.73
CA SER A 134 -0.11 13.79 -8.40
C SER A 134 0.91 12.83 -7.81
N TYR A 135 1.92 13.36 -7.12
CA TYR A 135 3.04 12.65 -6.55
C TYR A 135 3.63 13.43 -5.39
N ARG A 136 3.94 12.74 -4.29
CA ARG A 136 4.60 13.34 -3.12
C ARG A 136 5.56 12.33 -2.50
N ILE A 137 6.79 12.77 -2.28
CA ILE A 137 7.77 12.04 -1.47
C ILE A 137 7.70 12.62 -0.06
N GLY A 138 7.38 11.80 0.93
CA GLY A 138 7.28 12.24 2.32
C GLY A 138 8.57 12.92 2.78
N GLY A 139 8.43 14.11 3.40
CA GLY A 139 9.55 14.84 4.00
C GLY A 139 10.41 15.68 3.06
N LEU A 140 10.18 15.68 1.76
CA LEU A 140 10.83 16.60 0.83
C LEU A 140 9.86 17.74 0.48
N ARG A 141 10.22 18.94 0.91
CA ARG A 141 9.54 20.18 0.53
C ARG A 141 10.12 20.73 -0.76
#